data_401b8eb66da2a377859f2911d8141af2
#
_entry.id   401b8eb66da2a377859f2911d8141af2
#
_cell.length_a   1.000
_cell.length_b   1.000
_cell.length_c   1.000
_cell.angle_alpha   90.00
_cell.angle_beta   90.00
_cell.angle_gamma   90.00
#
_symmetry.space_group_name_H-M   'P 1'
#
loop_
_entity.id
_entity.type
_entity.pdbx_description
1 polymer ?
#
loop_
_entity_poly.entity_id
_entity_poly.type
_entity_poly.pdbx_seq_one_letter_code
_entity_poly.pdbx_strand_id
1 'polypeptide(L)'
;MEGFNNKIYLLILLLSFSSFSLAQSSFKMKQLDKQGHRGCRGLYPENTIPGFLKAIDLGVTTLEMDLVITKDKQVILSHEPFFNHEITTLPNGESISESNERGFNIYEMPYSEVKKYDVGLKVHPRFLQQQKVKANKPLLSDVIDSVEIHVQTKQKQPVYYNIETKIQPQTDNVYHPDPKEFVDLMMAVILKKKIQNRVIVQSFDSRSLQYLHQNYPTIKTALLVEAFDKKSFEKQIEDLGFIPTIYSPAQELVDMNLVQECRLKKIKLIPWTVNDLETIRKFVALGVDGIITDYPNLFFEEQQ
;
A
#
# COMPACT_ATOMS: atom_id res chain seq x y z
N MET A 1 -42.19 -15.86 87.57
CA MET A 1 -40.96 -15.10 87.88
C MET A 1 -39.98 -15.32 86.77
N GLU A 2 -39.90 -14.32 86.04
CA GLU A 2 -38.86 -13.76 85.17
C GLU A 2 -38.11 -14.69 84.19
N GLY A 3 -38.61 -14.62 82.99
CA GLY A 3 -37.94 -15.17 81.83
C GLY A 3 -36.86 -14.25 81.29
N PHE A 4 -35.70 -14.80 81.04
CA PHE A 4 -34.63 -14.11 80.38
C PHE A 4 -34.74 -14.34 78.84
N ASN A 5 -35.13 -13.28 78.18
CA ASN A 5 -35.14 -13.23 76.69
C ASN A 5 -33.72 -13.01 76.16
N ASN A 6 -33.06 -14.02 75.68
CA ASN A 6 -31.81 -13.88 74.88
C ASN A 6 -32.16 -13.55 73.44
N LYS A 7 -32.08 -12.27 73.12
CA LYS A 7 -32.07 -11.81 71.71
C LYS A 7 -30.70 -12.05 71.12
N ILE A 8 -30.57 -13.07 70.31
CA ILE A 8 -29.42 -13.32 69.47
C ILE A 8 -29.47 -12.29 68.32
N TYR A 9 -28.60 -11.28 68.38
CA TYR A 9 -28.38 -10.38 67.30
C TYR A 9 -27.54 -11.10 66.25
N LEU A 10 -28.21 -11.57 65.20
CA LEU A 10 -27.58 -12.10 63.97
C LEU A 10 -26.96 -10.90 63.23
N LEU A 11 -25.66 -10.72 63.43
CA LEU A 11 -24.87 -9.71 62.70
C LEU A 11 -24.70 -10.19 61.26
N ILE A 12 -25.63 -9.79 60.37
CA ILE A 12 -25.49 -10.02 58.93
C ILE A 12 -24.38 -9.08 58.46
N LEU A 13 -23.16 -9.61 58.29
CA LEU A 13 -22.07 -8.97 57.62
C LEU A 13 -22.42 -8.92 56.12
N LEU A 14 -22.99 -7.81 55.66
CA LEU A 14 -23.14 -7.49 54.26
C LEU A 14 -21.76 -7.26 53.68
N LEU A 15 -21.13 -8.33 53.21
CA LEU A 15 -20.00 -8.25 52.27
C LEU A 15 -20.52 -7.59 51.00
N SER A 16 -20.42 -6.29 50.93
CA SER A 16 -20.53 -5.57 49.68
C SER A 16 -19.38 -6.02 48.77
N PHE A 17 -19.65 -7.03 47.96
CA PHE A 17 -18.85 -7.29 46.76
C PHE A 17 -19.04 -6.06 45.88
N SER A 18 -18.13 -5.07 46.04
CA SER A 18 -17.91 -4.08 45.05
C SER A 18 -17.42 -4.83 43.78
N SER A 19 -18.36 -5.13 42.92
CA SER A 19 -18.08 -5.54 41.55
C SER A 19 -17.23 -4.43 40.92
N PHE A 20 -15.91 -4.57 40.99
CA PHE A 20 -15.02 -3.85 40.13
C PHE A 20 -15.40 -4.31 38.72
N SER A 21 -16.36 -3.63 38.12
CA SER A 21 -16.60 -3.68 36.70
C SER A 21 -15.32 -3.15 36.07
N LEU A 22 -14.38 -4.05 35.76
CA LEU A 22 -13.33 -3.80 34.79
C LEU A 22 -14.11 -3.36 33.54
N ALA A 23 -14.25 -2.05 33.38
CA ALA A 23 -14.58 -1.47 32.11
C ALA A 23 -13.46 -1.97 31.17
N GLN A 24 -13.71 -3.11 30.56
CA GLN A 24 -13.03 -3.53 29.35
C GLN A 24 -13.33 -2.39 28.37
N SER A 25 -12.48 -1.34 28.41
CA SER A 25 -12.39 -0.43 27.29
C SER A 25 -12.11 -1.35 26.12
N SER A 26 -13.12 -1.64 25.34
CA SER A 26 -12.96 -2.22 24.03
C SER A 26 -12.09 -1.21 23.29
N PHE A 27 -10.80 -1.36 23.42
CA PHE A 27 -9.84 -0.77 22.51
C PHE A 27 -10.32 -1.31 21.17
N LYS A 28 -11.13 -0.52 20.46
CA LYS A 28 -11.54 -0.83 19.10
C LYS A 28 -10.24 -0.94 18.37
N MET A 29 -9.74 -2.17 18.17
CA MET A 29 -8.49 -2.41 17.46
C MET A 29 -8.64 -1.64 16.17
N LYS A 30 -7.86 -0.59 16.01
CA LYS A 30 -7.84 0.24 14.81
C LYS A 30 -7.63 -0.72 13.66
N GLN A 31 -8.59 -0.77 12.75
CA GLN A 31 -8.55 -1.74 11.66
C GLN A 31 -7.26 -1.50 10.86
N LEU A 32 -6.37 -2.50 10.86
CA LEU A 32 -5.11 -2.48 10.12
C LEU A 32 -5.39 -2.26 8.64
N ASP A 33 -4.70 -1.30 8.01
CA ASP A 33 -4.74 -1.13 6.57
C ASP A 33 -3.86 -2.21 5.91
N LYS A 34 -4.49 -3.21 5.32
CA LYS A 34 -3.88 -4.37 4.70
C LYS A 34 -3.62 -4.05 3.24
N GLN A 35 -2.38 -3.71 2.90
CA GLN A 35 -2.02 -3.30 1.54
C GLN A 35 -1.33 -4.42 0.78
N GLY A 36 -1.85 -4.74 -0.41
CA GLY A 36 -1.25 -5.69 -1.33
C GLY A 36 -0.27 -4.99 -2.27
N HIS A 37 1.04 -5.26 -2.09
CA HIS A 37 2.15 -4.66 -2.84
C HIS A 37 2.10 -5.06 -4.31
N ARG A 38 1.95 -4.08 -5.20
CA ARG A 38 1.74 -4.28 -6.65
C ARG A 38 0.62 -5.29 -6.94
N GLY A 39 -0.44 -5.27 -6.12
CA GLY A 39 -1.48 -6.28 -6.03
C GLY A 39 -1.15 -7.37 -5.02
N CYS A 40 -0.51 -8.46 -5.43
CA CYS A 40 -0.01 -9.54 -4.58
C CYS A 40 1.20 -10.21 -5.23
N ARG A 41 2.28 -9.45 -5.41
CA ARG A 41 3.46 -9.82 -6.22
C ARG A 41 4.06 -11.18 -5.88
N GLY A 42 4.02 -11.60 -4.62
CA GLY A 42 4.50 -12.91 -4.21
C GLY A 42 3.69 -14.09 -4.78
N LEU A 43 2.43 -13.84 -5.19
CA LEU A 43 1.49 -14.87 -5.62
C LEU A 43 1.04 -14.77 -7.08
N TYR A 44 0.98 -13.54 -7.63
CA TYR A 44 0.53 -13.23 -8.99
C TYR A 44 1.42 -12.16 -9.63
N PRO A 45 1.44 -12.07 -10.98
CA PRO A 45 2.23 -11.04 -11.68
C PRO A 45 1.93 -9.63 -11.18
N GLU A 46 3.01 -8.91 -10.88
CA GLU A 46 2.96 -7.57 -10.29
C GLU A 46 2.33 -6.53 -11.22
N ASN A 47 1.64 -5.55 -10.64
CA ASN A 47 1.06 -4.41 -11.38
C ASN A 47 0.15 -4.85 -12.55
N THR A 48 -0.57 -5.96 -12.39
CA THR A 48 -1.48 -6.52 -13.40
C THR A 48 -2.90 -6.64 -12.89
N ILE A 49 -3.88 -6.57 -13.80
CA ILE A 49 -5.29 -6.76 -13.43
C ILE A 49 -5.50 -8.09 -12.68
N PRO A 50 -5.03 -9.27 -13.15
CA PRO A 50 -5.18 -10.51 -12.39
C PRO A 50 -4.59 -10.45 -10.97
N GLY A 51 -3.44 -9.79 -10.78
CA GLY A 51 -2.80 -9.61 -9.47
C GLY A 51 -3.67 -8.79 -8.51
N PHE A 52 -4.27 -7.70 -8.99
CA PHE A 52 -5.16 -6.86 -8.17
C PHE A 52 -6.46 -7.57 -7.81
N LEU A 53 -7.10 -8.25 -8.76
CA LEU A 53 -8.33 -9.00 -8.48
C LEU A 53 -8.07 -10.11 -7.47
N LYS A 54 -6.94 -10.81 -7.57
CA LYS A 54 -6.53 -11.81 -6.58
C LYS A 54 -6.28 -11.20 -5.20
N ALA A 55 -5.62 -10.05 -5.12
CA ALA A 55 -5.41 -9.34 -3.85
C ALA A 55 -6.74 -8.99 -3.16
N ILE A 56 -7.74 -8.51 -3.93
CA ILE A 56 -9.09 -8.25 -3.43
C ILE A 56 -9.74 -9.55 -2.91
N ASP A 57 -9.58 -10.66 -3.62
CA ASP A 57 -10.12 -11.96 -3.19
C ASP A 57 -9.47 -12.44 -1.89
N LEU A 58 -8.20 -12.12 -1.67
CA LEU A 58 -7.47 -12.37 -0.43
C LEU A 58 -7.87 -11.42 0.71
N GLY A 59 -8.66 -10.36 0.45
CA GLY A 59 -9.23 -9.50 1.49
C GLY A 59 -8.38 -8.28 1.87
N VAL A 60 -7.51 -7.78 0.98
CA VAL A 60 -6.83 -6.50 1.21
C VAL A 60 -7.82 -5.34 1.33
N THR A 61 -7.44 -4.31 2.06
CA THR A 61 -8.21 -3.05 2.16
C THR A 61 -7.72 -2.00 1.19
N THR A 62 -6.46 -2.11 0.76
CA THR A 62 -5.82 -1.17 -0.15
C THR A 62 -4.99 -1.94 -1.18
N LEU A 63 -5.10 -1.55 -2.43
CA LEU A 63 -4.24 -1.99 -3.52
C LEU A 63 -3.10 -0.99 -3.66
N GLU A 64 -1.89 -1.46 -3.49
CA GLU A 64 -0.70 -0.67 -3.78
C GLU A 64 -0.25 -0.93 -5.23
N MET A 65 0.19 0.11 -5.94
CA MET A 65 0.54 0.07 -7.36
C MET A 65 1.50 1.17 -7.76
N ASP A 66 2.28 0.92 -8.82
CA ASP A 66 3.27 1.83 -9.38
C ASP A 66 2.83 2.38 -10.74
N LEU A 67 3.01 3.67 -10.96
CA LEU A 67 2.67 4.31 -12.24
C LEU A 67 3.90 4.78 -13.00
N VAL A 68 3.82 4.63 -14.32
CA VAL A 68 4.70 5.27 -15.29
C VAL A 68 3.88 5.88 -16.43
N ILE A 69 4.52 6.73 -17.26
CA ILE A 69 3.87 7.43 -18.36
C ILE A 69 4.45 6.93 -19.69
N THR A 70 3.60 6.67 -20.68
CA THR A 70 4.02 6.31 -22.02
C THR A 70 4.30 7.55 -22.90
N LYS A 71 4.88 7.34 -24.10
CA LYS A 71 5.14 8.40 -25.09
C LYS A 71 3.89 9.19 -25.46
N ASP A 72 2.75 8.51 -25.62
CA ASP A 72 1.45 9.09 -25.94
C ASP A 72 0.66 9.51 -24.69
N LYS A 73 1.39 9.77 -23.58
CA LYS A 73 0.86 10.30 -22.32
C LYS A 73 -0.21 9.43 -21.65
N GLN A 74 -0.19 8.12 -21.90
CA GLN A 74 -1.05 7.20 -21.18
C GLN A 74 -0.43 6.88 -19.81
N VAL A 75 -1.27 6.81 -18.78
CA VAL A 75 -0.88 6.42 -17.42
C VAL A 75 -1.07 4.92 -17.30
N ILE A 76 0.03 4.20 -17.12
CA ILE A 76 0.04 2.73 -17.04
C ILE A 76 0.73 2.24 -15.76
N LEU A 77 0.55 0.96 -15.46
CA LEU A 77 1.16 0.34 -14.30
C LEU A 77 2.48 -0.33 -14.65
N SER A 78 3.54 0.06 -13.95
CA SER A 78 4.87 -0.55 -14.02
C SER A 78 5.74 -0.05 -12.86
N HIS A 79 6.53 -0.93 -12.27
CA HIS A 79 7.50 -0.51 -11.25
C HIS A 79 8.71 0.18 -11.89
N GLU A 80 9.35 -0.45 -12.87
CA GLU A 80 10.39 0.19 -13.65
C GLU A 80 9.78 0.99 -14.81
N PRO A 81 10.41 2.13 -15.19
CA PRO A 81 10.00 2.92 -16.35
C PRO A 81 10.43 2.27 -17.69
N PHE A 82 10.85 1.02 -17.65
CA PHE A 82 11.26 0.19 -18.77
C PHE A 82 10.75 -1.25 -18.59
N PHE A 83 10.90 -2.09 -19.61
CA PHE A 83 10.55 -3.50 -19.49
C PHE A 83 11.67 -4.29 -18.81
N ASN A 84 11.42 -4.69 -17.55
CA ASN A 84 12.34 -5.42 -16.70
C ASN A 84 12.57 -6.86 -17.24
N HIS A 85 13.84 -7.28 -17.26
CA HIS A 85 14.25 -8.60 -17.76
C HIS A 85 13.71 -9.77 -16.93
N GLU A 86 13.47 -9.57 -15.62
CA GLU A 86 12.99 -10.66 -14.74
C GLU A 86 11.58 -11.14 -15.10
N ILE A 87 10.71 -10.26 -15.59
CA ILE A 87 9.28 -10.54 -15.75
C ILE A 87 8.79 -10.47 -17.20
N THR A 88 9.58 -9.92 -18.13
CA THR A 88 9.09 -9.56 -19.46
C THR A 88 9.46 -10.61 -20.50
N THR A 89 8.48 -10.90 -21.38
CA THR A 89 8.66 -11.63 -22.64
C THR A 89 8.31 -10.69 -23.79
N LEU A 90 9.17 -10.62 -24.79
CA LEU A 90 8.98 -9.81 -26.01
C LEU A 90 7.80 -10.33 -26.84
N PRO A 91 7.21 -9.50 -27.73
CA PRO A 91 6.13 -9.94 -28.61
C PRO A 91 6.48 -11.12 -29.54
N ASN A 92 7.77 -11.31 -29.85
CA ASN A 92 8.26 -12.45 -30.66
C ASN A 92 8.56 -13.70 -29.80
N GLY A 93 8.32 -13.66 -28.47
CA GLY A 93 8.57 -14.77 -27.54
C GLY A 93 9.98 -14.79 -26.93
N GLU A 94 10.87 -13.89 -27.30
CA GLU A 94 12.22 -13.80 -26.75
C GLU A 94 12.24 -13.15 -25.36
N SER A 95 13.33 -13.37 -24.63
CA SER A 95 13.59 -12.74 -23.32
C SER A 95 14.44 -11.48 -23.49
N ILE A 96 14.21 -10.51 -22.62
CA ILE A 96 15.06 -9.34 -22.45
C ILE A 96 16.23 -9.75 -21.53
N SER A 97 17.45 -9.26 -21.82
CA SER A 97 18.61 -9.42 -20.91
C SER A 97 18.70 -8.21 -19.96
N GLU A 98 19.31 -8.44 -18.78
CA GLU A 98 19.59 -7.36 -17.83
C GLU A 98 20.40 -6.21 -18.45
N SER A 99 21.34 -6.54 -19.33
CA SER A 99 22.23 -5.56 -19.97
C SER A 99 21.51 -4.63 -20.97
N ASN A 100 20.35 -5.05 -21.53
CA ASN A 100 19.63 -4.26 -22.54
C ASN A 100 18.24 -3.79 -22.10
N GLU A 101 17.76 -4.16 -20.91
CA GLU A 101 16.40 -3.82 -20.45
C GLU A 101 16.09 -2.33 -20.45
N ARG A 102 17.08 -1.49 -20.10
CA ARG A 102 16.93 -0.02 -20.08
C ARG A 102 16.66 0.59 -21.45
N GLY A 103 16.99 -0.11 -22.53
CA GLY A 103 16.65 0.28 -23.90
C GLY A 103 15.17 0.10 -24.25
N PHE A 104 14.43 -0.67 -23.44
CA PHE A 104 12.98 -0.83 -23.59
C PHE A 104 12.22 0.23 -22.77
N ASN A 105 12.57 1.50 -22.98
CA ASN A 105 12.05 2.65 -22.26
C ASN A 105 10.57 2.89 -22.60
N ILE A 106 9.71 2.78 -21.60
CA ILE A 106 8.25 2.94 -21.75
C ILE A 106 7.88 4.38 -22.13
N TYR A 107 8.61 5.37 -21.64
CA TYR A 107 8.36 6.78 -21.95
C TYR A 107 8.61 7.13 -23.44
N GLU A 108 9.34 6.29 -24.16
CA GLU A 108 9.58 6.42 -25.60
C GLU A 108 8.63 5.55 -26.46
N MET A 109 7.78 4.72 -25.84
CA MET A 109 6.85 3.82 -26.52
C MET A 109 5.40 4.30 -26.42
N PRO A 110 4.61 4.29 -27.50
CA PRO A 110 3.17 4.48 -27.38
C PRO A 110 2.52 3.25 -26.73
N TYR A 111 1.41 3.44 -26.04
CA TYR A 111 0.72 2.35 -25.34
C TYR A 111 0.32 1.18 -26.28
N SER A 112 0.00 1.48 -27.53
CA SER A 112 -0.29 0.45 -28.54
C SER A 112 0.86 -0.54 -28.75
N GLU A 113 2.10 -0.11 -28.47
CA GLU A 113 3.29 -0.98 -28.46
C GLU A 113 3.47 -1.66 -27.12
N VAL A 114 3.43 -0.90 -26.01
CA VAL A 114 3.61 -1.42 -24.65
C VAL A 114 2.72 -2.63 -24.36
N LYS A 115 1.44 -2.60 -24.73
CA LYS A 115 0.48 -3.67 -24.47
C LYS A 115 0.76 -5.01 -25.17
N LYS A 116 1.72 -5.06 -26.09
CA LYS A 116 2.10 -6.30 -26.79
C LYS A 116 3.04 -7.20 -25.99
N TYR A 117 3.72 -6.66 -24.99
CA TYR A 117 4.67 -7.38 -24.14
C TYR A 117 3.92 -8.18 -23.08
N ASP A 118 4.34 -9.42 -22.86
CA ASP A 118 3.84 -10.22 -21.73
C ASP A 118 4.70 -9.99 -20.49
N VAL A 119 4.06 -9.84 -19.34
CA VAL A 119 4.72 -9.63 -18.04
C VAL A 119 4.24 -10.62 -16.97
N GLY A 120 3.62 -11.73 -17.39
CA GLY A 120 3.04 -12.66 -16.41
C GLY A 120 3.28 -14.14 -16.66
N LEU A 121 3.84 -14.53 -17.82
CA LEU A 121 4.12 -15.94 -18.14
C LEU A 121 5.54 -16.37 -17.79
N LYS A 122 6.48 -15.43 -17.62
CA LYS A 122 7.86 -15.75 -17.22
C LYS A 122 7.89 -16.18 -15.76
N VAL A 123 8.76 -17.15 -15.42
CA VAL A 123 9.02 -17.53 -14.02
C VAL A 123 9.75 -16.38 -13.35
N HIS A 124 9.16 -15.84 -12.29
CA HIS A 124 9.80 -14.76 -11.53
C HIS A 124 10.94 -15.32 -10.68
N PRO A 125 12.20 -14.83 -10.78
CA PRO A 125 13.36 -15.40 -10.10
C PRO A 125 13.27 -15.32 -8.57
N ARG A 126 12.61 -14.28 -8.04
CA ARG A 126 12.45 -14.07 -6.58
C ARG A 126 11.15 -14.65 -6.00
N PHE A 127 10.16 -14.97 -6.84
CA PHE A 127 8.84 -15.45 -6.42
C PHE A 127 8.47 -16.74 -7.15
N LEU A 128 9.19 -17.83 -6.84
CA LEU A 128 9.05 -19.10 -7.54
C LEU A 128 7.65 -19.73 -7.45
N GLN A 129 6.87 -19.36 -6.43
CA GLN A 129 5.49 -19.82 -6.24
C GLN A 129 4.45 -18.94 -6.94
N GLN A 130 4.86 -17.82 -7.55
CA GLN A 130 3.98 -16.93 -8.27
C GLN A 130 3.29 -17.67 -9.41
N GLN A 131 1.96 -17.56 -9.50
CA GLN A 131 1.19 -18.15 -10.59
C GLN A 131 1.48 -17.44 -11.91
N LYS A 132 1.69 -18.22 -12.97
CA LYS A 132 1.87 -17.68 -14.32
C LYS A 132 0.51 -17.36 -14.94
N VAL A 133 0.26 -16.10 -15.19
CA VAL A 133 -0.96 -15.61 -15.84
C VAL A 133 -0.58 -14.64 -16.93
N LYS A 134 -1.00 -14.92 -18.15
CA LYS A 134 -0.76 -14.00 -19.29
C LYS A 134 -1.29 -12.61 -18.94
N ALA A 135 -0.42 -11.62 -18.96
CA ALA A 135 -0.76 -10.25 -18.64
C ALA A 135 0.16 -9.26 -19.36
N ASN A 136 -0.33 -8.06 -19.54
CA ASN A 136 0.45 -6.91 -20.01
C ASN A 136 0.48 -5.83 -18.92
N LYS A 137 1.24 -4.75 -19.15
CA LYS A 137 1.19 -3.54 -18.32
C LYS A 137 -0.10 -2.78 -18.65
N PRO A 138 -1.10 -2.73 -17.73
CA PRO A 138 -2.41 -2.18 -18.03
C PRO A 138 -2.44 -0.65 -17.89
N LEU A 139 -3.43 -0.02 -18.51
CA LEU A 139 -3.81 1.37 -18.20
C LEU A 139 -4.35 1.47 -16.77
N LEU A 140 -4.03 2.55 -16.06
CA LEU A 140 -4.63 2.85 -14.76
C LEU A 140 -6.17 2.87 -14.85
N SER A 141 -6.72 3.43 -15.92
CA SER A 141 -8.17 3.44 -16.15
C SER A 141 -8.79 2.04 -16.19
N ASP A 142 -8.12 1.09 -16.84
CA ASP A 142 -8.62 -0.28 -17.01
C ASP A 142 -8.51 -1.08 -15.71
N VAL A 143 -7.45 -0.82 -14.93
CA VAL A 143 -7.31 -1.40 -13.59
C VAL A 143 -8.45 -0.94 -12.68
N ILE A 144 -8.71 0.37 -12.62
CA ILE A 144 -9.80 0.92 -11.81
C ILE A 144 -11.14 0.31 -12.23
N ASP A 145 -11.46 0.27 -13.53
CA ASP A 145 -12.72 -0.31 -14.01
C ASP A 145 -12.84 -1.79 -13.62
N SER A 146 -11.77 -2.56 -13.82
CA SER A 146 -11.75 -3.99 -13.48
C SER A 146 -11.93 -4.23 -11.99
N VAL A 147 -11.28 -3.44 -11.14
CA VAL A 147 -11.37 -3.48 -9.68
C VAL A 147 -12.78 -3.14 -9.20
N GLU A 148 -13.36 -2.03 -9.68
CA GLU A 148 -14.70 -1.59 -9.27
C GLU A 148 -15.78 -2.62 -9.69
N ILE A 149 -15.67 -3.17 -10.91
CA ILE A 149 -16.56 -4.24 -11.37
C ILE A 149 -16.41 -5.49 -10.50
N HIS A 150 -15.17 -5.89 -10.19
CA HIS A 150 -14.91 -7.08 -9.36
C HIS A 150 -15.46 -6.92 -7.94
N VAL A 151 -15.20 -5.78 -7.31
CA VAL A 151 -15.72 -5.44 -5.96
C VAL A 151 -17.25 -5.49 -5.95
N GLN A 152 -17.91 -4.91 -6.93
CA GLN A 152 -19.36 -4.93 -7.06
C GLN A 152 -19.89 -6.35 -7.29
N THR A 153 -19.31 -7.08 -8.24
CA THR A 153 -19.74 -8.45 -8.60
C THR A 153 -19.58 -9.43 -7.43
N LYS A 154 -18.50 -9.29 -6.67
CA LYS A 154 -18.20 -10.13 -5.50
C LYS A 154 -18.83 -9.61 -4.20
N GLN A 155 -19.60 -8.51 -4.25
CA GLN A 155 -20.20 -7.86 -3.09
C GLN A 155 -19.21 -7.58 -1.96
N LYS A 156 -17.98 -7.17 -2.32
CA LYS A 156 -16.93 -6.81 -1.35
C LYS A 156 -17.00 -5.34 -0.98
N GLN A 157 -16.34 -4.97 0.11
CA GLN A 157 -16.17 -3.56 0.46
C GLN A 157 -15.28 -2.86 -0.57
N PRO A 158 -15.57 -1.59 -0.90
CA PRO A 158 -14.71 -0.79 -1.77
C PRO A 158 -13.28 -0.71 -1.21
N VAL A 159 -12.29 -0.94 -2.05
CA VAL A 159 -10.87 -0.85 -1.69
C VAL A 159 -10.32 0.57 -1.90
N TYR A 160 -9.23 0.88 -1.21
CA TYR A 160 -8.40 2.06 -1.46
C TYR A 160 -7.32 1.74 -2.50
N TYR A 161 -6.78 2.79 -3.09
CA TYR A 161 -5.69 2.76 -4.07
C TYR A 161 -4.51 3.54 -3.51
N ASN A 162 -3.39 2.89 -3.23
CA ASN A 162 -2.13 3.53 -2.87
C ASN A 162 -1.22 3.54 -4.09
N ILE A 163 -1.01 4.72 -4.67
CA ILE A 163 -0.46 4.89 -6.02
C ILE A 163 0.91 5.56 -5.92
N GLU A 164 1.96 4.86 -6.34
CA GLU A 164 3.30 5.42 -6.42
C GLU A 164 3.55 6.14 -7.75
N THR A 165 4.10 7.35 -7.68
CA THR A 165 4.69 8.04 -8.84
C THR A 165 6.15 7.62 -9.01
N LYS A 166 6.46 6.86 -10.06
CA LYS A 166 7.82 6.37 -10.35
C LYS A 166 8.64 7.45 -11.04
N ILE A 167 9.04 8.47 -10.28
CA ILE A 167 9.85 9.59 -10.77
C ILE A 167 11.10 9.80 -9.92
N GLN A 168 12.13 10.35 -10.52
CA GLN A 168 13.40 10.69 -9.89
C GLN A 168 14.00 11.92 -10.59
N PRO A 169 14.62 12.88 -9.86
CA PRO A 169 15.19 14.09 -10.45
C PRO A 169 16.17 13.84 -11.58
N GLN A 170 16.95 12.75 -11.49
CA GLN A 170 18.01 12.41 -12.46
C GLN A 170 17.45 11.87 -13.79
N THR A 171 16.18 11.51 -13.85
CA THR A 171 15.54 10.87 -15.00
C THR A 171 14.37 11.66 -15.56
N ASP A 172 14.18 12.91 -15.11
CA ASP A 172 13.20 13.85 -15.67
C ASP A 172 13.38 13.96 -17.20
N ASN A 173 12.30 13.82 -17.94
CA ASN A 173 12.24 13.85 -19.40
C ASN A 173 13.09 12.78 -20.13
N VAL A 174 13.59 11.79 -19.39
CA VAL A 174 14.30 10.61 -19.95
C VAL A 174 13.41 9.37 -19.80
N TYR A 175 12.92 9.10 -18.59
CA TYR A 175 12.06 7.95 -18.28
C TYR A 175 10.65 8.34 -17.86
N HIS A 176 10.40 9.62 -17.64
CA HIS A 176 9.10 10.17 -17.22
C HIS A 176 9.06 11.68 -17.48
N PRO A 177 7.89 12.32 -17.56
CA PRO A 177 7.78 13.77 -17.63
C PRO A 177 8.20 14.41 -16.29
N ASP A 178 8.23 15.73 -16.24
CA ASP A 178 8.42 16.45 -14.98
C ASP A 178 7.31 16.10 -13.95
N PRO A 179 7.53 16.36 -12.66
CA PRO A 179 6.58 16.01 -11.60
C PRO A 179 5.18 16.60 -11.78
N LYS A 180 5.09 17.82 -12.32
CA LYS A 180 3.81 18.51 -12.55
C LYS A 180 3.00 17.76 -13.61
N GLU A 181 3.58 17.51 -14.78
CA GLU A 181 2.89 16.80 -15.87
C GLU A 181 2.50 15.39 -15.42
N PHE A 182 3.38 14.68 -14.70
CA PHE A 182 3.09 13.34 -14.20
C PHE A 182 1.85 13.33 -13.30
N VAL A 183 1.81 14.23 -12.30
CA VAL A 183 0.71 14.32 -11.33
C VAL A 183 -0.59 14.73 -12.04
N ASP A 184 -0.54 15.71 -12.95
CA ASP A 184 -1.74 16.16 -13.67
C ASP A 184 -2.34 15.04 -14.54
N LEU A 185 -1.50 14.25 -15.23
CA LEU A 185 -1.95 13.09 -16.02
C LEU A 185 -2.61 12.00 -15.13
N MET A 186 -1.98 11.66 -14.01
CA MET A 186 -2.51 10.72 -13.03
C MET A 186 -3.85 11.22 -12.48
N MET A 187 -3.90 12.48 -12.03
CA MET A 187 -5.10 13.06 -11.44
C MET A 187 -6.25 13.19 -12.43
N ALA A 188 -5.97 13.43 -13.71
CA ALA A 188 -7.00 13.42 -14.76
C ALA A 188 -7.73 12.08 -14.83
N VAL A 189 -7.02 10.95 -14.72
CA VAL A 189 -7.62 9.61 -14.67
C VAL A 189 -8.42 9.41 -13.38
N ILE A 190 -7.84 9.74 -12.21
CA ILE A 190 -8.46 9.56 -10.89
C ILE A 190 -9.78 10.33 -10.79
N LEU A 191 -9.78 11.60 -11.21
CA LEU A 191 -10.97 12.46 -11.19
C LEU A 191 -12.04 11.99 -12.17
N LYS A 192 -11.65 11.58 -13.38
CA LYS A 192 -12.56 10.98 -14.38
C LYS A 192 -13.24 9.72 -13.87
N LYS A 193 -12.51 8.87 -13.12
CA LYS A 193 -13.02 7.64 -12.49
C LYS A 193 -13.77 7.89 -11.16
N LYS A 194 -13.74 9.12 -10.63
CA LYS A 194 -14.44 9.53 -9.40
C LYS A 194 -14.03 8.74 -8.14
N ILE A 195 -12.78 8.31 -8.07
CA ILE A 195 -12.23 7.54 -6.93
C ILE A 195 -11.37 8.37 -5.97
N GLN A 196 -11.24 9.70 -6.18
CA GLN A 196 -10.33 10.59 -5.44
C GLN A 196 -10.42 10.47 -3.91
N ASN A 197 -11.60 10.11 -3.37
CA ASN A 197 -11.79 9.94 -1.92
C ASN A 197 -11.18 8.63 -1.37
N ARG A 198 -10.78 7.72 -2.25
CA ARG A 198 -10.17 6.42 -1.92
C ARG A 198 -8.73 6.29 -2.44
N VAL A 199 -8.11 7.41 -2.82
CA VAL A 199 -6.73 7.43 -3.31
C VAL A 199 -5.79 7.96 -2.25
N ILE A 200 -4.63 7.32 -2.18
CA ILE A 200 -3.41 7.76 -1.52
C ILE A 200 -2.35 7.85 -2.62
N VAL A 201 -1.58 8.93 -2.66
CA VAL A 201 -0.44 9.03 -3.57
C VAL A 201 0.84 8.95 -2.75
N GLN A 202 1.70 8.01 -3.10
CA GLN A 202 3.01 7.83 -2.46
C GLN A 202 4.15 8.15 -3.43
N SER A 203 5.27 8.59 -2.89
CA SER A 203 6.48 8.84 -3.68
C SER A 203 7.73 8.92 -2.80
N PHE A 204 8.87 8.51 -3.36
CA PHE A 204 10.21 8.85 -2.85
C PHE A 204 10.63 10.27 -3.24
N ASP A 205 10.07 10.81 -4.33
CA ASP A 205 10.34 12.17 -4.80
C ASP A 205 9.35 13.17 -4.20
N SER A 206 9.83 13.97 -3.25
CA SER A 206 9.02 14.97 -2.57
C SER A 206 8.38 16.00 -3.51
N ARG A 207 8.95 16.25 -4.69
CA ARG A 207 8.44 17.24 -5.66
C ARG A 207 7.03 16.89 -6.14
N SER A 208 6.74 15.60 -6.41
CA SER A 208 5.39 15.16 -6.80
C SER A 208 4.39 15.32 -5.66
N LEU A 209 4.80 14.99 -4.43
CA LEU A 209 3.94 15.15 -3.25
C LEU A 209 3.69 16.62 -2.91
N GLN A 210 4.70 17.49 -3.05
CA GLN A 210 4.57 18.93 -2.87
C GLN A 210 3.60 19.54 -3.90
N TYR A 211 3.76 19.18 -5.18
CA TYR A 211 2.86 19.64 -6.23
C TYR A 211 1.43 19.15 -6.00
N LEU A 212 1.26 17.88 -5.63
CA LEU A 212 -0.04 17.29 -5.30
C LEU A 212 -0.69 18.02 -4.11
N HIS A 213 0.06 18.24 -3.04
CA HIS A 213 -0.43 18.93 -1.83
C HIS A 213 -0.94 20.35 -2.13
N GLN A 214 -0.26 21.08 -3.01
CA GLN A 214 -0.63 22.44 -3.39
C GLN A 214 -1.85 22.49 -4.31
N ASN A 215 -1.96 21.58 -5.28
CA ASN A 215 -2.95 21.65 -6.35
C ASN A 215 -4.17 20.72 -6.14
N TYR A 216 -3.99 19.64 -5.34
CA TYR A 216 -5.02 18.62 -5.05
C TYR A 216 -5.09 18.33 -3.54
N PRO A 217 -5.34 19.33 -2.67
CA PRO A 217 -5.14 19.23 -1.22
C PRO A 217 -6.04 18.21 -0.51
N THR A 218 -7.06 17.69 -1.17
CA THR A 218 -7.95 16.65 -0.62
C THR A 218 -7.39 15.22 -0.80
N ILE A 219 -6.37 15.06 -1.64
CA ILE A 219 -5.73 13.75 -1.88
C ILE A 219 -4.78 13.44 -0.72
N LYS A 220 -4.87 12.22 -0.20
CA LYS A 220 -3.96 11.74 0.84
C LYS A 220 -2.56 11.50 0.26
N THR A 221 -1.54 11.90 1.01
CA THR A 221 -0.14 11.74 0.61
C THR A 221 0.57 10.75 1.52
N ALA A 222 1.50 9.97 0.97
CA ALA A 222 2.40 9.10 1.70
C ALA A 222 3.86 9.37 1.30
N LEU A 223 4.71 9.68 2.28
CA LEU A 223 6.14 9.83 2.06
C LEU A 223 6.81 8.47 2.16
N LEU A 224 7.39 7.99 1.06
CA LEU A 224 8.21 6.79 1.03
C LEU A 224 9.63 7.10 1.49
N VAL A 225 10.21 6.21 2.31
CA VAL A 225 11.57 6.37 2.85
C VAL A 225 12.33 5.05 2.75
N GLU A 226 13.49 5.11 2.10
CA GLU A 226 14.40 3.97 1.94
C GLU A 226 15.19 3.66 3.21
N ALA A 227 15.56 2.38 3.40
CA ALA A 227 16.37 1.94 4.54
C ALA A 227 17.74 2.61 4.62
N PHE A 228 18.30 3.04 3.50
CA PHE A 228 19.60 3.71 3.43
C PHE A 228 19.52 5.23 3.65
N ASP A 229 18.35 5.85 3.73
CA ASP A 229 18.20 7.26 4.06
C ASP A 229 18.64 7.50 5.52
N LYS A 230 19.64 8.37 5.70
CA LYS A 230 20.25 8.66 7.01
C LYS A 230 19.64 9.89 7.70
N LYS A 231 18.68 10.55 7.06
CA LYS A 231 17.99 11.69 7.67
C LYS A 231 17.09 11.22 8.81
N SER A 232 16.95 12.05 9.85
CA SER A 232 15.96 11.80 10.89
C SER A 232 14.52 11.98 10.36
N PHE A 233 13.56 11.39 11.04
CA PHE A 233 12.13 11.57 10.73
C PHE A 233 11.73 13.05 10.64
N GLU A 234 12.17 13.88 11.62
CA GLU A 234 11.89 15.32 11.60
C GLU A 234 12.45 16.00 10.36
N LYS A 235 13.70 15.64 9.98
CA LYS A 235 14.35 16.25 8.81
C LYS A 235 13.66 15.86 7.51
N GLN A 236 13.18 14.64 7.39
CA GLN A 236 12.42 14.18 6.22
C GLN A 236 11.08 14.91 6.10
N ILE A 237 10.36 15.13 7.23
CA ILE A 237 9.13 15.91 7.24
C ILE A 237 9.39 17.39 6.93
N GLU A 238 10.48 17.96 7.46
CA GLU A 238 10.90 19.33 7.14
C GLU A 238 11.22 19.49 5.65
N ASP A 239 11.98 18.56 5.06
CA ASP A 239 12.36 18.57 3.64
C ASP A 239 11.13 18.40 2.71
N LEU A 240 10.12 17.65 3.16
CA LEU A 240 8.84 17.55 2.45
C LEU A 240 8.06 18.87 2.45
N GLY A 241 8.21 19.70 3.49
CA GLY A 241 7.60 21.04 3.61
C GLY A 241 6.12 21.06 4.04
N PHE A 242 5.53 19.91 4.33
CA PHE A 242 4.17 19.78 4.89
C PHE A 242 4.02 18.46 5.66
N ILE A 243 2.94 18.31 6.43
CA ILE A 243 2.65 17.08 7.17
C ILE A 243 1.92 16.09 6.24
N PRO A 244 2.53 14.95 5.87
CA PRO A 244 1.85 13.96 5.04
C PRO A 244 0.80 13.20 5.83
N THR A 245 -0.17 12.58 5.14
CA THR A 245 -1.14 11.69 5.78
C THR A 245 -0.50 10.43 6.32
N ILE A 246 0.52 9.92 5.60
CA ILE A 246 1.20 8.65 5.86
C ILE A 246 2.71 8.88 5.77
N TYR A 247 3.44 8.28 6.70
CA TYR A 247 4.87 8.03 6.60
C TYR A 247 5.05 6.53 6.31
N SER A 248 5.69 6.20 5.20
CA SER A 248 5.79 4.84 4.68
C SER A 248 7.27 4.43 4.51
N PRO A 249 7.92 4.00 5.59
CA PRO A 249 9.34 3.65 5.58
C PRO A 249 9.58 2.20 5.19
N ALA A 250 10.80 1.90 4.74
CA ALA A 250 11.30 0.54 4.73
C ALA A 250 11.18 -0.09 6.14
N GLN A 251 10.82 -1.37 6.19
CA GLN A 251 10.50 -2.07 7.46
C GLN A 251 11.63 -2.03 8.49
N GLU A 252 12.88 -1.95 8.04
CA GLU A 252 14.07 -1.91 8.88
C GLU A 252 14.16 -0.65 9.75
N LEU A 253 13.47 0.41 9.35
CA LEU A 253 13.44 1.70 10.07
C LEU A 253 12.38 1.73 11.18
N VAL A 254 11.51 0.70 11.27
CA VAL A 254 10.38 0.71 12.19
C VAL A 254 10.77 0.22 13.57
N ASP A 255 10.67 1.13 14.53
CA ASP A 255 10.79 0.85 15.95
C ASP A 255 9.68 1.57 16.76
N MET A 256 9.69 1.38 18.09
CA MET A 256 8.72 2.01 18.98
C MET A 256 8.83 3.55 18.99
N ASN A 257 10.05 4.09 18.82
CA ASN A 257 10.25 5.54 18.81
C ASN A 257 9.58 6.16 17.59
N LEU A 258 9.80 5.60 16.40
CA LEU A 258 9.16 6.06 15.16
C LEU A 258 7.63 5.96 15.24
N VAL A 259 7.10 4.89 15.84
CA VAL A 259 5.64 4.76 16.07
C VAL A 259 5.12 5.92 16.94
N GLN A 260 5.85 6.29 18.00
CA GLN A 260 5.46 7.39 18.88
C GLN A 260 5.57 8.76 18.20
N GLU A 261 6.65 9.01 17.46
CA GLU A 261 6.85 10.24 16.69
C GLU A 261 5.74 10.47 15.66
N CYS A 262 5.38 9.43 14.90
CA CYS A 262 4.27 9.47 13.96
C CYS A 262 2.94 9.78 14.68
N ARG A 263 2.66 9.13 15.81
CA ARG A 263 1.45 9.37 16.61
C ARG A 263 1.36 10.80 17.11
N LEU A 264 2.46 11.37 17.64
CA LEU A 264 2.50 12.74 18.13
C LEU A 264 2.17 13.76 17.03
N LYS A 265 2.63 13.50 15.81
CA LYS A 265 2.34 14.35 14.63
C LYS A 265 1.02 13.99 13.92
N LYS A 266 0.27 12.97 14.39
CA LYS A 266 -0.95 12.44 13.78
C LYS A 266 -0.73 11.95 12.35
N ILE A 267 0.46 11.44 12.05
CA ILE A 267 0.84 10.80 10.80
C ILE A 267 0.61 9.28 10.95
N LYS A 268 0.03 8.64 9.97
CA LYS A 268 -0.08 7.17 9.94
C LYS A 268 1.25 6.55 9.57
N LEU A 269 1.59 5.42 10.20
CA LEU A 269 2.79 4.65 9.90
C LEU A 269 2.42 3.37 9.15
N ILE A 270 2.91 3.22 7.91
CA ILE A 270 2.63 2.06 7.04
C ILE A 270 3.95 1.59 6.40
N PRO A 271 4.64 0.62 7.01
CA PRO A 271 5.91 0.09 6.48
C PRO A 271 5.75 -0.80 5.25
N TRP A 272 6.85 -0.92 4.48
CA TRP A 272 7.04 -1.77 3.30
C TRP A 272 8.45 -2.42 3.29
N THR A 273 8.72 -3.54 2.62
CA THR A 273 7.76 -4.56 2.25
C THR A 273 7.88 -5.70 3.25
N VAL A 274 6.81 -6.03 3.93
CA VAL A 274 6.82 -6.98 5.05
C VAL A 274 6.27 -8.33 4.58
N ASN A 275 7.15 -9.34 4.45
CA ASN A 275 6.85 -10.59 3.75
C ASN A 275 6.86 -11.84 4.63
N ASP A 276 6.90 -11.68 5.95
CA ASP A 276 6.83 -12.79 6.90
C ASP A 276 5.86 -12.52 8.04
N LEU A 277 5.24 -13.59 8.53
CA LEU A 277 4.18 -13.51 9.54
C LEU A 277 4.68 -13.00 10.89
N GLU A 278 5.92 -13.30 11.27
CA GLU A 278 6.50 -12.88 12.54
C GLU A 278 6.66 -11.35 12.57
N THR A 279 7.20 -10.77 11.51
CA THR A 279 7.35 -9.31 11.37
C THR A 279 5.99 -8.62 11.28
N ILE A 280 4.99 -9.20 10.57
CA ILE A 280 3.62 -8.69 10.55
C ILE A 280 3.07 -8.60 11.98
N ARG A 281 3.16 -9.69 12.77
CA ARG A 281 2.71 -9.74 14.17
C ARG A 281 3.42 -8.70 15.03
N LYS A 282 4.73 -8.61 14.91
CA LYS A 282 5.54 -7.60 15.60
C LYS A 282 5.03 -6.18 15.32
N PHE A 283 4.79 -5.82 14.07
CA PHE A 283 4.35 -4.48 13.70
C PHE A 283 2.92 -4.19 14.13
N VAL A 284 2.03 -5.18 14.06
CA VAL A 284 0.68 -5.07 14.63
C VAL A 284 0.74 -4.80 16.12
N ALA A 285 1.61 -5.52 16.87
CA ALA A 285 1.81 -5.31 18.30
C ALA A 285 2.42 -3.94 18.63
N LEU A 286 3.33 -3.41 17.82
CA LEU A 286 3.85 -2.05 17.92
C LEU A 286 2.78 -0.99 17.65
N GLY A 287 1.72 -1.36 16.91
CA GLY A 287 0.58 -0.51 16.61
C GLY A 287 0.81 0.40 15.40
N VAL A 288 1.42 -0.11 14.34
CA VAL A 288 1.42 0.53 13.02
C VAL A 288 -0.01 0.64 12.48
N ASP A 289 -0.24 1.54 11.53
CA ASP A 289 -1.58 1.80 10.98
C ASP A 289 -1.94 0.91 9.80
N GLY A 290 -0.95 0.33 9.14
CA GLY A 290 -1.09 -0.57 8.00
C GLY A 290 0.24 -1.24 7.69
N ILE A 291 0.21 -2.15 6.73
CA ILE A 291 1.39 -2.90 6.26
C ILE A 291 1.24 -3.14 4.76
N ILE A 292 2.34 -2.92 4.00
CA ILE A 292 2.45 -3.27 2.58
C ILE A 292 3.21 -4.60 2.47
N THR A 293 2.60 -5.61 1.80
CA THR A 293 3.18 -6.96 1.66
C THR A 293 3.00 -7.53 0.25
N ASP A 294 3.97 -8.33 -0.20
CA ASP A 294 3.87 -9.17 -1.41
C ASP A 294 2.92 -10.36 -1.22
N TYR A 295 2.66 -10.74 0.03
CA TYR A 295 1.89 -11.94 0.42
C TYR A 295 0.68 -11.58 1.28
N PRO A 296 -0.36 -10.94 0.73
CA PRO A 296 -1.52 -10.52 1.52
C PRO A 296 -2.32 -11.68 2.15
N ASN A 297 -2.11 -12.94 1.72
CA ASN A 297 -2.65 -14.12 2.40
C ASN A 297 -2.17 -14.22 3.85
N LEU A 298 -0.97 -13.74 4.18
CA LEU A 298 -0.41 -13.78 5.53
C LEU A 298 -1.24 -13.00 6.56
N PHE A 299 -2.02 -12.03 6.15
CA PHE A 299 -2.93 -11.30 7.05
C PHE A 299 -4.05 -12.15 7.63
N PHE A 300 -4.30 -13.34 7.08
CA PHE A 300 -5.45 -14.18 7.41
C PHE A 300 -5.05 -15.56 7.94
N GLU A 301 -3.75 -15.88 8.02
CA GLU A 301 -3.26 -17.17 8.53
C GLU A 301 -3.45 -17.33 10.04
N GLU A 302 -3.82 -16.27 10.78
CA GLU A 302 -4.12 -16.34 12.22
C GLU A 302 -5.55 -16.77 12.56
N GLN A 303 -6.43 -16.95 11.57
CA GLN A 303 -7.84 -17.27 11.80
C GLN A 303 -8.16 -18.76 11.66
N GLN A 304 -7.14 -19.57 11.44
CA GLN A 304 -7.23 -21.03 11.43
C GLN A 304 -6.52 -21.62 12.65
#